data_575e8ba1815addb9e4cbdeb18b57409c
#
_entry.id   575e8ba1815addb9e4cbdeb18b57409c
#
_cell.length_a   1.000
_cell.length_b   1.000
_cell.length_c   1.000
_cell.angle_alpha   90.00
_cell.angle_beta   90.00
_cell.angle_gamma   90.00
#
_symmetry.space_group_name_H-M   'P 1'
#
loop_
_entity.id
_entity.type
_entity.pdbx_description
1 polymer ?
#
loop_
_entity_poly.entity_id
_entity_poly.type
_entity_poly.pdbx_seq_one_letter_code
_entity_poly.pdbx_strand_id
1 'polypeptide(L)'
;MTNRIALVIQYDGSGFRGWQNQKDSITVQGTLEEKIAELDPIRPVKVIAAGRTDSGVHASGQVVHFDCSGPIPIHKWASALNGRLPASIKVLEAVSVPSVWHACYSAKYRRYRYSIFNGSYPNLFLQNISWHKYRFMLDINLMKLALNDLLGLHDFAAFQKAGSNRSNSLTTVQDVSISRNGDIVTVEIQASGFLYGMVRLLMGQLVAVGEKRLSLEKFRYRWRKGLRSEVKEAAPAHGLCLIRVGYEEKIFSKEKSFDTFPSFYLPKFEPTKYTS
;
A
#
# COMPACT_ATOMS: atom_id res chain seq x y z
N MET A 1 -27.14 -5.28 -20.81
CA MET A 1 -25.70 -5.29 -21.11
C MET A 1 -24.94 -5.15 -19.81
N THR A 2 -23.82 -5.84 -19.63
CA THR A 2 -22.99 -5.75 -18.42
C THR A 2 -21.95 -4.67 -18.63
N ASN A 3 -21.85 -3.73 -17.70
CA ASN A 3 -20.84 -2.68 -17.72
C ASN A 3 -19.74 -3.03 -16.73
N ARG A 4 -18.47 -2.93 -17.14
CA ARG A 4 -17.33 -3.02 -16.21
C ARG A 4 -17.03 -1.66 -15.65
N ILE A 5 -17.02 -1.57 -14.31
CA ILE A 5 -16.71 -0.34 -13.59
C ILE A 5 -15.39 -0.52 -12.86
N ALA A 6 -14.49 0.44 -13.02
CA ALA A 6 -13.29 0.58 -12.21
C ALA A 6 -13.47 1.68 -11.17
N LEU A 7 -13.02 1.42 -9.94
CA LEU A 7 -13.02 2.38 -8.84
C LEU A 7 -11.60 2.63 -8.36
N VAL A 8 -11.30 3.89 -8.02
CA VAL A 8 -10.19 4.22 -7.10
C VAL A 8 -10.76 4.33 -5.71
N ILE A 9 -10.17 3.60 -4.77
CA ILE A 9 -10.62 3.57 -3.38
C ILE A 9 -9.48 3.83 -2.43
N GLN A 10 -9.81 4.39 -1.29
CA GLN A 10 -8.93 4.45 -0.13
C GLN A 10 -9.56 3.75 1.07
N TYR A 11 -8.71 3.20 1.94
CA TYR A 11 -9.16 2.59 3.18
C TYR A 11 -8.12 2.64 4.29
N ASP A 12 -8.61 2.82 5.52
CA ASP A 12 -7.89 2.52 6.74
C ASP A 12 -7.98 1.00 6.99
N GLY A 13 -6.85 0.32 6.90
CA GLY A 13 -6.78 -1.14 7.03
C GLY A 13 -6.87 -1.66 8.47
N SER A 14 -6.81 -0.79 9.49
CA SER A 14 -6.68 -1.18 10.90
C SER A 14 -7.79 -2.10 11.39
N GLY A 15 -9.03 -1.89 10.92
CA GLY A 15 -10.20 -2.70 11.27
C GLY A 15 -10.44 -3.93 10.39
N PHE A 16 -9.57 -4.21 9.40
CA PHE A 16 -9.80 -5.26 8.43
C PHE A 16 -8.78 -6.39 8.52
N ARG A 17 -9.24 -7.63 8.30
CA ARG A 17 -8.40 -8.81 8.12
C ARG A 17 -7.75 -8.87 6.73
N GLY A 18 -7.40 -7.69 6.19
CA GLY A 18 -6.80 -7.49 4.88
C GLY A 18 -7.83 -7.33 3.77
N TRP A 19 -7.34 -7.38 2.54
CA TRP A 19 -8.16 -7.20 1.36
C TRP A 19 -9.11 -8.38 1.10
N GLN A 20 -8.54 -9.59 0.97
CA GLN A 20 -9.22 -10.77 0.44
C GLN A 20 -10.34 -11.26 1.34
N ASN A 21 -11.52 -11.48 0.75
CA ASN A 21 -12.67 -12.07 1.44
C ASN A 21 -12.30 -13.44 2.06
N GLN A 22 -12.65 -13.63 3.33
CA GLN A 22 -12.38 -14.81 4.13
C GLN A 22 -13.61 -15.12 4.98
N LYS A 23 -13.83 -16.40 5.24
CA LYS A 23 -14.90 -16.85 6.12
C LYS A 23 -14.71 -16.24 7.52
N ASP A 24 -15.80 -15.77 8.10
CA ASP A 24 -15.87 -15.25 9.48
C ASP A 24 -14.91 -14.05 9.77
N SER A 25 -14.60 -13.24 8.76
CA SER A 25 -13.70 -12.10 8.90
C SER A 25 -14.20 -10.87 8.15
N ILE A 26 -14.11 -9.70 8.77
CA ILE A 26 -14.39 -8.43 8.11
C ILE A 26 -13.19 -8.07 7.24
N THR A 27 -13.42 -7.93 5.93
CA THR A 27 -12.41 -7.64 4.92
C THR A 27 -12.85 -6.49 4.03
N VAL A 28 -11.91 -5.78 3.41
CA VAL A 28 -12.24 -4.67 2.51
C VAL A 28 -13.06 -5.17 1.31
N GLN A 29 -12.67 -6.29 0.71
CA GLN A 29 -13.37 -6.90 -0.41
C GLN A 29 -14.81 -7.29 -0.04
N GLY A 30 -15.00 -7.99 1.08
CA GLY A 30 -16.33 -8.43 1.52
C GLY A 30 -17.26 -7.26 1.79
N THR A 31 -16.76 -6.21 2.45
CA THR A 31 -17.53 -4.97 2.71
C THR A 31 -17.93 -4.26 1.41
N LEU A 32 -17.01 -4.19 0.42
CA LEU A 32 -17.33 -3.60 -0.88
C LEU A 32 -18.36 -4.43 -1.64
N GLU A 33 -18.19 -5.76 -1.71
CA GLU A 33 -19.11 -6.68 -2.39
C GLU A 33 -20.51 -6.59 -1.81
N GLU A 34 -20.65 -6.54 -0.49
CA GLU A 34 -21.92 -6.34 0.21
C GLU A 34 -22.61 -5.03 -0.20
N LYS A 35 -21.89 -3.91 -0.15
CA LYS A 35 -22.47 -2.59 -0.45
C LYS A 35 -22.75 -2.37 -1.95
N ILE A 36 -22.01 -3.02 -2.83
CA ILE A 36 -22.31 -3.04 -4.26
C ILE A 36 -23.56 -3.89 -4.53
N ALA A 37 -23.71 -5.04 -3.87
CA ALA A 37 -24.88 -5.90 -4.01
C ALA A 37 -26.18 -5.23 -3.54
N GLU A 38 -26.12 -4.35 -2.53
CA GLU A 38 -27.29 -3.53 -2.14
C GLU A 38 -27.72 -2.55 -3.24
N LEU A 39 -26.78 -2.13 -4.10
CA LEU A 39 -27.03 -1.19 -5.20
C LEU A 39 -27.38 -1.87 -6.52
N ASP A 40 -26.86 -3.07 -6.76
CA ASP A 40 -27.13 -3.90 -7.94
C ASP A 40 -27.39 -5.37 -7.50
N PRO A 41 -28.61 -5.67 -7.05
CA PRO A 41 -28.96 -6.99 -6.51
C PRO A 41 -29.14 -8.07 -7.59
N ILE A 42 -28.97 -7.73 -8.86
CA ILE A 42 -29.30 -8.63 -9.99
C ILE A 42 -28.31 -9.81 -10.07
N ARG A 43 -27.07 -9.63 -9.58
CA ARG A 43 -26.01 -10.65 -9.65
C ARG A 43 -25.16 -10.71 -8.39
N PRO A 44 -24.56 -11.87 -8.08
CA PRO A 44 -23.46 -11.94 -7.13
C PRO A 44 -22.31 -11.04 -7.62
N VAL A 45 -21.93 -10.06 -6.80
CA VAL A 45 -20.86 -9.14 -7.12
C VAL A 45 -19.51 -9.75 -6.74
N LYS A 46 -18.55 -9.67 -7.63
CA LYS A 46 -17.16 -10.03 -7.37
C LYS A 46 -16.26 -8.83 -7.64
N VAL A 47 -15.66 -8.31 -6.59
CA VAL A 47 -14.71 -7.20 -6.69
C VAL A 47 -13.28 -7.72 -6.83
N ILE A 48 -12.58 -7.25 -7.85
CA ILE A 48 -11.20 -7.66 -8.14
C ILE A 48 -10.28 -6.45 -7.98
N ALA A 49 -9.28 -6.58 -7.09
CA ALA A 49 -8.30 -5.52 -6.83
C ALA A 49 -7.05 -5.63 -7.70
N ALA A 50 -6.38 -4.50 -7.90
CA ALA A 50 -5.07 -4.43 -8.53
C ALA A 50 -3.97 -5.14 -7.73
N GLY A 51 -4.10 -5.15 -6.40
CA GLY A 51 -3.20 -5.86 -5.49
C GLY A 51 -3.87 -6.19 -4.17
N ARG A 52 -3.59 -7.36 -3.61
CA ARG A 52 -4.06 -7.71 -2.26
C ARG A 52 -3.18 -7.01 -1.24
N THR A 53 -3.78 -6.56 -0.13
CA THR A 53 -3.08 -6.03 1.03
C THR A 53 -3.27 -6.97 2.23
N ASP A 54 -2.23 -7.08 3.07
CA ASP A 54 -2.28 -7.86 4.31
C ASP A 54 -3.22 -7.21 5.34
N SER A 55 -3.58 -7.97 6.38
CA SER A 55 -4.31 -7.45 7.54
C SER A 55 -3.61 -6.23 8.13
N GLY A 56 -4.34 -5.14 8.36
CA GLY A 56 -3.85 -3.89 8.91
C GLY A 56 -3.09 -2.98 7.94
N VAL A 57 -2.93 -3.36 6.66
CA VAL A 57 -2.30 -2.52 5.63
C VAL A 57 -3.32 -1.57 5.04
N HIS A 58 -2.95 -0.30 4.90
CA HIS A 58 -3.78 0.76 4.34
C HIS A 58 -3.67 0.87 2.81
N ALA A 59 -4.59 1.60 2.22
CA ALA A 59 -4.45 2.09 0.85
C ALA A 59 -5.02 3.49 0.70
N SER A 60 -4.32 4.35 -0.03
CA SER A 60 -4.81 5.66 -0.47
C SER A 60 -5.14 5.71 -1.95
N GLY A 61 -4.74 4.69 -2.72
CA GLY A 61 -4.94 4.60 -4.15
C GLY A 61 -5.08 3.16 -4.67
N GLN A 62 -5.84 2.31 -3.97
CA GLN A 62 -6.19 0.99 -4.48
C GLN A 62 -7.14 1.12 -5.67
N VAL A 63 -6.94 0.30 -6.68
CA VAL A 63 -7.85 0.22 -7.83
C VAL A 63 -8.53 -1.13 -7.85
N VAL A 64 -9.85 -1.11 -8.08
CA VAL A 64 -10.67 -2.32 -8.17
C VAL A 64 -11.56 -2.25 -9.39
N HIS A 65 -12.06 -3.41 -9.85
CA HIS A 65 -13.15 -3.45 -10.81
C HIS A 65 -14.19 -4.49 -10.42
N PHE A 66 -15.39 -4.30 -10.93
CA PHE A 66 -16.50 -5.25 -10.88
C PHE A 66 -17.39 -5.07 -12.10
N ASP A 67 -18.21 -6.07 -12.38
CA ASP A 67 -19.20 -6.02 -13.44
C ASP A 67 -20.58 -5.76 -12.83
N CYS A 68 -21.32 -4.79 -13.36
CA CYS A 68 -22.67 -4.44 -12.94
C CYS A 68 -23.68 -4.51 -14.08
N SER A 69 -24.96 -4.66 -13.74
CA SER A 69 -26.09 -4.70 -14.68
C SER A 69 -27.18 -3.69 -14.34
N GLY A 70 -27.04 -3.02 -13.18
CA GLY A 70 -28.03 -2.11 -12.64
C GLY A 70 -28.10 -0.75 -13.38
N PRO A 71 -29.14 0.03 -13.10
CA PRO A 71 -29.42 1.29 -13.78
C PRO A 71 -28.60 2.48 -13.28
N ILE A 72 -27.70 2.29 -12.30
CA ILE A 72 -26.96 3.41 -11.70
C ILE A 72 -25.99 4.00 -12.72
N PRO A 73 -26.09 5.32 -13.02
CA PRO A 73 -25.14 6.00 -13.90
C PRO A 73 -23.73 5.96 -13.30
N ILE A 74 -22.71 5.80 -14.14
CA ILE A 74 -21.31 5.62 -13.73
C ILE A 74 -20.85 6.71 -12.76
N HIS A 75 -21.14 7.98 -13.06
CA HIS A 75 -20.75 9.12 -12.22
C HIS A 75 -21.41 9.16 -10.84
N LYS A 76 -22.46 8.37 -10.61
CA LYS A 76 -23.17 8.26 -9.33
C LYS A 76 -22.62 7.16 -8.41
N TRP A 77 -21.84 6.21 -8.96
CA TRP A 77 -21.34 5.07 -8.16
C TRP A 77 -20.51 5.49 -6.94
N ALA A 78 -19.59 6.46 -7.10
CA ALA A 78 -18.76 6.93 -6.00
C ALA A 78 -19.62 7.51 -4.86
N SER A 79 -20.58 8.37 -5.15
CA SER A 79 -21.47 8.97 -4.14
C SER A 79 -22.42 7.94 -3.53
N ALA A 80 -22.97 7.03 -4.35
CA ALA A 80 -23.90 5.99 -3.89
C ALA A 80 -23.22 5.00 -2.93
N LEU A 81 -21.97 4.60 -3.23
CA LEU A 81 -21.18 3.74 -2.35
C LEU A 81 -20.73 4.48 -1.09
N ASN A 82 -20.27 5.72 -1.20
CA ASN A 82 -19.81 6.49 -0.05
C ASN A 82 -20.92 6.78 0.99
N GLY A 83 -22.20 6.77 0.55
CA GLY A 83 -23.36 6.85 1.46
C GLY A 83 -23.65 5.57 2.25
N ARG A 84 -23.04 4.43 1.89
CA ARG A 84 -23.28 3.10 2.48
C ARG A 84 -22.05 2.49 3.13
N LEU A 85 -20.88 2.83 2.63
CA LEU A 85 -19.60 2.32 3.15
C LEU A 85 -19.29 2.91 4.52
N PRO A 86 -18.60 2.13 5.38
CA PRO A 86 -18.10 2.64 6.65
C PRO A 86 -17.11 3.79 6.42
N ALA A 87 -16.90 4.62 7.45
CA ALA A 87 -15.97 5.75 7.38
C ALA A 87 -14.54 5.35 6.97
N SER A 88 -14.16 4.10 7.26
CA SER A 88 -12.84 3.51 6.96
C SER A 88 -12.63 3.14 5.48
N ILE A 89 -13.64 3.21 4.62
CA ILE A 89 -13.52 3.00 3.16
C ILE A 89 -14.18 4.16 2.43
N LYS A 90 -13.47 4.72 1.42
CA LYS A 90 -13.99 5.77 0.54
C LYS A 90 -13.69 5.47 -0.92
N VAL A 91 -14.67 5.69 -1.78
CA VAL A 91 -14.52 5.67 -3.23
C VAL A 91 -14.21 7.10 -3.69
N LEU A 92 -13.09 7.27 -4.38
CA LEU A 92 -12.63 8.58 -4.87
C LEU A 92 -13.19 8.87 -6.25
N GLU A 93 -13.21 7.87 -7.13
CA GLU A 93 -13.66 7.98 -8.50
C GLU A 93 -14.18 6.65 -9.02
N ALA A 94 -15.16 6.73 -9.94
CA ALA A 94 -15.71 5.58 -10.65
C ALA A 94 -15.72 5.88 -12.16
N VAL A 95 -15.22 4.95 -12.97
CA VAL A 95 -15.16 5.07 -14.42
C VAL A 95 -15.60 3.77 -15.10
N SER A 96 -16.15 3.89 -16.33
CA SER A 96 -16.39 2.73 -17.19
C SER A 96 -15.10 2.33 -17.88
N VAL A 97 -14.87 1.03 -17.96
CA VAL A 97 -13.70 0.46 -18.65
C VAL A 97 -14.15 -0.67 -19.58
N PRO A 98 -13.39 -0.97 -20.65
CA PRO A 98 -13.70 -2.10 -21.52
C PRO A 98 -13.77 -3.42 -20.74
N SER A 99 -14.58 -4.37 -21.19
CA SER A 99 -14.74 -5.69 -20.54
C SER A 99 -13.44 -6.51 -20.48
N VAL A 100 -12.51 -6.24 -21.37
CA VAL A 100 -11.16 -6.87 -21.39
C VAL A 100 -10.21 -6.27 -20.36
N TRP A 101 -10.50 -5.07 -19.86
CA TRP A 101 -9.67 -4.40 -18.87
C TRP A 101 -9.77 -5.11 -17.50
N HIS A 102 -8.64 -5.22 -16.80
CA HIS A 102 -8.56 -5.96 -15.54
C HIS A 102 -7.70 -5.22 -14.53
N ALA A 103 -8.24 -4.87 -13.37
CA ALA A 103 -7.54 -4.08 -12.36
C ALA A 103 -6.14 -4.62 -12.01
N CYS A 104 -5.98 -5.94 -11.94
CA CYS A 104 -4.69 -6.56 -11.61
C CYS A 104 -3.79 -6.74 -12.84
N TYR A 105 -4.30 -7.30 -13.94
CA TYR A 105 -3.47 -7.70 -15.08
C TYR A 105 -3.13 -6.55 -16.02
N SER A 106 -4.00 -5.54 -16.12
CA SER A 106 -3.71 -4.33 -16.90
C SER A 106 -2.76 -3.35 -16.19
N ALA A 107 -2.54 -3.54 -14.88
CA ALA A 107 -1.68 -2.65 -14.10
C ALA A 107 -0.20 -2.84 -14.44
N LYS A 108 0.49 -1.72 -14.73
CA LYS A 108 1.92 -1.66 -15.04
C LYS A 108 2.78 -1.57 -13.79
N TYR A 109 2.27 -0.97 -12.73
CA TYR A 109 2.96 -0.88 -11.45
C TYR A 109 2.00 -0.74 -10.27
N ARG A 110 2.53 -1.02 -9.07
CA ARG A 110 2.00 -0.65 -7.76
C ARG A 110 3.08 0.12 -7.04
N ARG A 111 2.70 1.18 -6.32
CA ARG A 111 3.61 1.97 -5.48
C ARG A 111 3.14 1.92 -4.04
N TYR A 112 4.04 1.50 -3.18
CA TYR A 112 3.82 1.44 -1.74
C TYR A 112 4.65 2.49 -1.03
N ARG A 113 4.09 3.08 0.03
CA ARG A 113 4.78 3.93 0.99
C ARG A 113 4.80 3.21 2.33
N TYR A 114 5.96 3.22 2.97
CA TYR A 114 6.12 2.79 4.35
C TYR A 114 6.56 3.98 5.19
N SER A 115 5.83 4.26 6.30
CA SER A 115 6.11 5.36 7.20
C SER A 115 6.71 4.84 8.51
N ILE A 116 7.78 5.48 8.96
CA ILE A 116 8.46 5.20 10.23
C ILE A 116 8.49 6.50 11.03
N PHE A 117 8.00 6.46 12.26
CA PHE A 117 8.17 7.54 13.23
C PHE A 117 9.40 7.26 14.07
N ASN A 118 10.43 8.11 13.94
CA ASN A 118 11.74 7.94 14.59
C ASN A 118 11.97 8.97 15.71
N GLY A 119 10.88 9.46 16.32
CA GLY A 119 10.92 10.35 17.48
C GLY A 119 11.13 9.58 18.78
N SER A 120 11.68 10.26 19.79
CA SER A 120 12.03 9.66 21.09
C SER A 120 10.79 9.22 21.90
N TYR A 121 9.66 9.91 21.74
CA TYR A 121 8.42 9.64 22.48
C TYR A 121 7.31 9.16 21.53
N PRO A 122 6.38 8.29 21.99
CA PRO A 122 5.25 7.85 21.18
C PRO A 122 4.37 9.04 20.76
N ASN A 123 3.79 8.96 19.57
CA ASN A 123 2.81 9.91 19.06
C ASN A 123 1.48 9.18 18.77
N LEU A 124 0.44 9.52 19.51
CA LEU A 124 -0.88 8.87 19.40
C LEU A 124 -1.51 9.04 18.02
N PHE A 125 -1.26 10.15 17.32
CA PHE A 125 -1.81 10.42 16.00
C PHE A 125 -1.10 9.65 14.88
N LEU A 126 0.12 9.18 15.14
CA LEU A 126 0.94 8.43 14.17
C LEU A 126 0.94 6.91 14.43
N GLN A 127 0.44 6.45 15.57
CA GLN A 127 0.55 5.05 15.99
C GLN A 127 -0.09 4.05 15.03
N ASN A 128 -1.16 4.44 14.33
CA ASN A 128 -1.89 3.58 13.41
C ASN A 128 -1.44 3.71 11.95
N ILE A 129 -0.50 4.62 11.65
CA ILE A 129 -0.05 4.90 10.28
C ILE A 129 1.47 4.92 10.12
N SER A 130 2.22 4.63 11.19
CA SER A 130 3.68 4.58 11.16
C SER A 130 4.25 3.59 12.16
N TRP A 131 5.41 3.05 11.85
CA TRP A 131 6.17 2.21 12.77
C TRP A 131 7.02 3.05 13.69
N HIS A 132 6.74 3.10 14.98
CA HIS A 132 7.54 3.84 15.95
C HIS A 132 8.88 3.14 16.23
N LYS A 133 9.99 3.83 15.97
CA LYS A 133 11.37 3.38 16.17
C LYS A 133 12.14 4.45 16.96
N TYR A 134 12.18 4.32 18.27
CA TYR A 134 12.72 5.35 19.18
C TYR A 134 14.15 5.09 19.67
N ARG A 135 14.60 3.83 19.66
CA ARG A 135 15.86 3.43 20.32
C ARG A 135 17.10 3.95 19.61
N PHE A 136 17.07 4.02 18.28
CA PHE A 136 18.19 4.44 17.45
C PHE A 136 17.72 5.43 16.37
N MET A 137 18.54 6.45 16.15
CA MET A 137 18.36 7.29 14.96
C MET A 137 18.72 6.47 13.72
N LEU A 138 17.77 6.35 12.79
CA LEU A 138 17.95 5.57 11.58
C LEU A 138 18.94 6.27 10.64
N ASP A 139 19.96 5.56 10.20
CA ASP A 139 20.89 6.02 9.17
C ASP A 139 20.23 5.88 7.78
N ILE A 140 19.58 6.95 7.32
CA ILE A 140 18.85 6.93 6.03
C ILE A 140 19.80 6.79 4.83
N ASN A 141 21.09 7.15 4.96
CA ASN A 141 22.05 6.98 3.87
C ASN A 141 22.37 5.50 3.64
N LEU A 142 22.57 4.73 4.72
CA LEU A 142 22.73 3.28 4.63
C LEU A 142 21.47 2.61 4.09
N MET A 143 20.29 3.03 4.57
CA MET A 143 19.01 2.52 4.05
C MET A 143 18.85 2.84 2.55
N LYS A 144 19.25 4.03 2.10
CA LYS A 144 19.20 4.44 0.69
C LYS A 144 20.09 3.57 -0.19
N LEU A 145 21.31 3.26 0.27
CA LEU A 145 22.22 2.36 -0.44
C LEU A 145 21.59 0.96 -0.61
N ALA A 146 21.07 0.39 0.48
CA ALA A 146 20.39 -0.91 0.44
C ALA A 146 19.15 -0.90 -0.46
N LEU A 147 18.39 0.20 -0.45
CA LEU A 147 17.17 0.35 -1.25
C LEU A 147 17.48 0.48 -2.74
N ASN A 148 18.51 1.23 -3.11
CA ASN A 148 18.93 1.42 -4.50
C ASN A 148 19.44 0.11 -5.15
N ASP A 149 20.01 -0.80 -4.37
CA ASP A 149 20.44 -2.11 -4.86
C ASP A 149 19.27 -2.96 -5.42
N LEU A 150 18.03 -2.64 -5.03
CA LEU A 150 16.82 -3.38 -5.44
C LEU A 150 16.29 -2.97 -6.81
N LEU A 151 16.77 -1.87 -7.39
CA LEU A 151 16.32 -1.38 -8.69
C LEU A 151 16.62 -2.40 -9.80
N GLY A 152 15.67 -2.59 -10.70
CA GLY A 152 15.78 -3.53 -11.82
C GLY A 152 15.03 -4.84 -11.59
N LEU A 153 15.29 -5.81 -12.46
CA LEU A 153 14.71 -7.15 -12.42
C LEU A 153 15.56 -8.06 -11.52
N HIS A 154 14.96 -8.54 -10.45
CA HIS A 154 15.64 -9.40 -9.49
C HIS A 154 14.71 -10.50 -8.95
N ASP A 155 15.35 -11.54 -8.39
CA ASP A 155 14.67 -12.56 -7.59
C ASP A 155 14.49 -12.08 -6.15
N PHE A 156 13.24 -11.98 -5.71
CA PHE A 156 12.87 -11.57 -4.36
C PHE A 156 12.40 -12.73 -3.48
N ALA A 157 12.79 -13.96 -3.76
CA ALA A 157 12.43 -15.14 -2.98
C ALA A 157 12.73 -14.98 -1.48
N ALA A 158 13.85 -14.30 -1.12
CA ALA A 158 14.19 -13.99 0.27
C ALA A 158 13.09 -13.21 1.01
N PHE A 159 12.29 -12.42 0.30
CA PHE A 159 11.23 -11.57 0.85
C PHE A 159 9.81 -12.12 0.59
N GLN A 160 9.69 -13.40 0.24
CA GLN A 160 8.39 -14.03 0.03
C GLN A 160 7.91 -14.68 1.34
N LYS A 161 6.74 -14.27 1.84
CA LYS A 161 6.14 -14.90 3.02
C LYS A 161 5.68 -16.32 2.70
N ALA A 162 5.78 -17.24 3.67
CA ALA A 162 5.26 -18.59 3.55
C ALA A 162 3.74 -18.59 3.23
N GLY A 163 3.29 -19.59 2.47
CA GLY A 163 1.89 -19.70 2.02
C GLY A 163 1.58 -18.92 0.72
N SER A 164 2.60 -18.42 0.03
CA SER A 164 2.42 -17.83 -1.30
C SER A 164 2.30 -18.94 -2.36
N ASN A 165 1.23 -18.89 -3.17
CA ASN A 165 1.03 -19.79 -4.32
C ASN A 165 1.75 -19.33 -5.60
N ARG A 166 2.54 -18.24 -5.51
CA ARG A 166 3.27 -17.72 -6.66
C ARG A 166 4.57 -18.50 -6.86
N SER A 167 4.69 -19.19 -8.00
CA SER A 167 5.86 -20.00 -8.38
C SER A 167 7.06 -19.15 -8.84
N ASN A 168 6.82 -17.91 -9.31
CA ASN A 168 7.85 -17.02 -9.81
C ASN A 168 8.05 -15.84 -8.83
N SER A 169 9.27 -15.71 -8.30
CA SER A 169 9.70 -14.65 -7.40
C SER A 169 10.40 -13.47 -8.08
N LEU A 170 10.53 -13.52 -9.41
CA LEU A 170 11.09 -12.41 -10.19
C LEU A 170 10.14 -11.22 -10.19
N THR A 171 10.69 -10.04 -9.95
CA THR A 171 9.95 -8.77 -9.94
C THR A 171 10.87 -7.64 -10.40
N THR A 172 10.33 -6.71 -11.19
CA THR A 172 11.03 -5.48 -11.57
C THR A 172 10.66 -4.36 -10.61
N VAL A 173 11.64 -3.91 -9.82
CA VAL A 173 11.54 -2.67 -9.05
C VAL A 173 11.91 -1.51 -9.97
N GLN A 174 10.97 -0.58 -10.17
CA GLN A 174 11.06 0.47 -11.18
C GLN A 174 11.55 1.80 -10.61
N ASP A 175 11.18 2.07 -9.35
CA ASP A 175 11.54 3.30 -8.64
C ASP A 175 11.56 3.08 -7.14
N VAL A 176 12.47 3.76 -6.46
CA VAL A 176 12.59 3.75 -5.00
C VAL A 176 12.95 5.14 -4.49
N SER A 177 12.43 5.50 -3.33
CA SER A 177 12.84 6.72 -2.66
C SER A 177 12.83 6.54 -1.14
N ILE A 178 13.67 7.34 -0.46
CA ILE A 178 13.68 7.47 0.99
C ILE A 178 13.90 8.92 1.34
N SER A 179 13.14 9.42 2.28
CA SER A 179 13.26 10.79 2.79
C SER A 179 13.03 10.84 4.29
N ARG A 180 13.60 11.88 4.92
CA ARG A 180 13.33 12.23 6.31
C ARG A 180 12.78 13.64 6.37
N ASN A 181 11.65 13.81 7.05
CA ASN A 181 11.09 15.12 7.38
C ASN A 181 10.82 15.14 8.89
N GLY A 182 11.66 15.87 9.63
CA GLY A 182 11.69 15.79 11.10
C GLY A 182 11.89 14.34 11.56
N ASP A 183 11.00 13.86 12.39
CA ASP A 183 11.01 12.50 12.92
C ASP A 183 10.36 11.45 12.00
N ILE A 184 9.79 11.87 10.89
CA ILE A 184 9.15 10.94 9.94
C ILE A 184 10.16 10.52 8.87
N VAL A 185 10.42 9.22 8.77
CA VAL A 185 11.15 8.59 7.66
C VAL A 185 10.13 7.89 6.76
N THR A 186 10.15 8.24 5.48
CA THR A 186 9.27 7.69 4.45
C THR A 186 10.09 6.91 3.44
N VAL A 187 9.69 5.66 3.18
CA VAL A 187 10.27 4.82 2.12
C VAL A 187 9.19 4.51 1.10
N GLU A 188 9.48 4.74 -0.18
CA GLU A 188 8.58 4.36 -1.27
C GLU A 188 9.25 3.35 -2.19
N ILE A 189 8.44 2.40 -2.68
CA ILE A 189 8.89 1.37 -3.62
C ILE A 189 7.80 1.20 -4.67
N GLN A 190 8.20 1.34 -5.94
CA GLN A 190 7.37 1.06 -7.09
C GLN A 190 7.89 -0.17 -7.83
N ALA A 191 7.00 -1.11 -8.14
CA ALA A 191 7.36 -2.32 -8.87
C ALA A 191 6.22 -2.81 -9.77
N SER A 192 6.56 -3.63 -10.76
CA SER A 192 5.58 -4.30 -11.64
C SER A 192 4.62 -5.20 -10.87
N GLY A 193 5.07 -5.75 -9.73
CA GLY A 193 4.28 -6.56 -8.81
C GLY A 193 5.04 -6.76 -7.51
N PHE A 194 4.36 -7.31 -6.51
CA PHE A 194 4.96 -7.64 -5.21
C PHE A 194 4.58 -9.07 -4.82
N LEU A 195 5.49 -9.75 -4.14
CA LEU A 195 5.23 -11.04 -3.52
C LEU A 195 4.45 -10.84 -2.21
N TYR A 196 3.79 -11.90 -1.76
CA TYR A 196 3.07 -11.86 -0.48
C TYR A 196 4.00 -11.49 0.68
N GLY A 197 3.68 -10.40 1.39
CA GLY A 197 4.44 -9.87 2.50
C GLY A 197 5.79 -9.23 2.15
N MET A 198 6.15 -9.12 0.85
CA MET A 198 7.46 -8.66 0.36
C MET A 198 7.87 -7.31 0.94
N VAL A 199 7.03 -6.28 0.82
CA VAL A 199 7.40 -4.93 1.26
C VAL A 199 7.67 -4.90 2.77
N ARG A 200 6.85 -5.58 3.57
CA ARG A 200 7.03 -5.61 5.04
C ARG A 200 8.30 -6.34 5.46
N LEU A 201 8.64 -7.47 4.82
CA LEU A 201 9.88 -8.18 5.07
C LEU A 201 11.10 -7.35 4.67
N LEU A 202 11.01 -6.69 3.51
CA LEU A 202 12.06 -5.79 3.04
C LEU A 202 12.25 -4.62 4.01
N MET A 203 11.17 -3.99 4.48
CA MET A 203 11.24 -2.89 5.45
C MET A 203 11.86 -3.32 6.78
N GLY A 204 11.58 -4.54 7.27
CA GLY A 204 12.24 -5.08 8.46
C GLY A 204 13.77 -5.13 8.31
N GLN A 205 14.25 -5.59 7.14
CA GLN A 205 15.69 -5.63 6.85
C GLN A 205 16.29 -4.23 6.64
N LEU A 206 15.60 -3.33 5.93
CA LEU A 206 16.06 -1.95 5.73
C LEU A 206 16.20 -1.19 7.06
N VAL A 207 15.23 -1.34 7.95
CA VAL A 207 15.31 -0.75 9.30
C VAL A 207 16.47 -1.35 10.09
N ALA A 208 16.70 -2.66 10.02
CA ALA A 208 17.86 -3.27 10.66
C ALA A 208 19.20 -2.75 10.13
N VAL A 209 19.28 -2.41 8.83
CA VAL A 209 20.43 -1.73 8.22
C VAL A 209 20.56 -0.30 8.77
N GLY A 210 19.47 0.46 8.81
CA GLY A 210 19.45 1.82 9.35
C GLY A 210 19.81 1.90 10.84
N GLU A 211 19.45 0.89 11.62
CA GLU A 211 19.84 0.73 13.03
C GLU A 211 21.27 0.16 13.21
N LYS A 212 21.99 -0.13 12.13
CA LYS A 212 23.32 -0.76 12.11
C LYS A 212 23.37 -2.15 12.79
N ARG A 213 22.21 -2.81 12.99
CA ARG A 213 22.09 -4.20 13.48
C ARG A 213 22.37 -5.23 12.37
N LEU A 214 22.25 -4.80 11.10
CA LEU A 214 22.54 -5.61 9.92
C LEU A 214 23.48 -4.81 9.02
N SER A 215 24.65 -5.36 8.64
CA SER A 215 25.53 -4.71 7.70
C SER A 215 24.96 -4.74 6.27
N LEU A 216 25.33 -3.77 5.45
CA LEU A 216 24.88 -3.68 4.06
C LEU A 216 25.30 -4.94 3.26
N GLU A 217 26.52 -5.45 3.50
CA GLU A 217 27.05 -6.67 2.85
C GLU A 217 26.19 -7.89 3.22
N LYS A 218 25.82 -8.03 4.51
CA LYS A 218 24.99 -9.13 4.97
C LYS A 218 23.56 -9.02 4.44
N PHE A 219 22.99 -7.81 4.34
CA PHE A 219 21.71 -7.56 3.65
C PHE A 219 21.77 -8.04 2.20
N ARG A 220 22.79 -7.60 1.44
CA ARG A 220 23.02 -7.99 0.02
C ARG A 220 23.18 -9.50 -0.11
N TYR A 221 23.94 -10.12 0.77
CA TYR A 221 24.17 -11.56 0.78
C TYR A 221 22.87 -12.35 0.98
N ARG A 222 22.09 -12.01 2.02
CA ARG A 222 20.80 -12.65 2.32
C ARG A 222 19.85 -12.59 1.16
N TRP A 223 19.71 -11.41 0.58
CA TRP A 223 18.82 -11.16 -0.52
C TRP A 223 19.25 -11.92 -1.78
N ARG A 224 20.49 -11.72 -2.26
CA ARG A 224 20.98 -12.32 -3.50
C ARG A 224 21.07 -13.85 -3.45
N LYS A 225 21.24 -14.42 -2.29
CA LYS A 225 21.24 -15.89 -2.06
C LYS A 225 19.86 -16.46 -1.77
N GLY A 226 18.80 -15.64 -1.77
CA GLY A 226 17.45 -16.10 -1.50
C GLY A 226 17.23 -16.65 -0.09
N LEU A 227 18.01 -16.22 0.91
CA LEU A 227 18.02 -16.79 2.27
C LEU A 227 16.78 -16.40 3.08
N ARG A 228 15.63 -16.95 2.70
CA ARG A 228 14.33 -16.66 3.31
C ARG A 228 14.34 -16.96 4.82
N SER A 229 15.05 -17.99 5.27
CA SER A 229 15.16 -18.36 6.69
C SER A 229 15.83 -17.31 7.57
N GLU A 230 16.65 -16.43 6.98
CA GLU A 230 17.31 -15.32 7.67
C GLU A 230 16.52 -14.01 7.64
N VAL A 231 15.48 -13.92 6.82
CA VAL A 231 14.58 -12.76 6.69
C VAL A 231 13.31 -13.01 7.48
N LYS A 232 13.39 -12.94 8.81
CA LYS A 232 12.30 -13.34 9.72
C LYS A 232 11.39 -12.19 10.15
N GLU A 233 11.96 -11.00 10.34
CA GLU A 233 11.25 -9.85 10.91
C GLU A 233 10.49 -9.10 9.81
N ALA A 234 9.16 -9.16 9.84
CA ALA A 234 8.31 -8.34 9.00
C ALA A 234 7.93 -7.05 9.74
N ALA A 235 8.10 -5.91 9.10
CA ALA A 235 7.67 -4.63 9.64
C ALA A 235 6.15 -4.61 9.90
N PRO A 236 5.65 -3.87 10.91
CA PRO A 236 4.24 -3.73 11.23
C PRO A 236 3.39 -3.34 10.01
N ALA A 237 2.18 -3.88 9.93
CA ALA A 237 1.30 -3.65 8.79
C ALA A 237 0.84 -2.19 8.68
N HIS A 238 0.53 -1.57 9.81
CA HIS A 238 -0.01 -0.21 9.89
C HIS A 238 0.95 0.89 9.38
N GLY A 239 2.25 0.63 9.25
CA GLY A 239 3.16 1.56 8.58
C GLY A 239 3.09 1.52 7.05
N LEU A 240 2.41 0.51 6.46
CA LEU A 240 2.37 0.29 5.02
C LEU A 240 1.07 0.79 4.40
N CYS A 241 1.20 1.51 3.28
CA CYS A 241 0.10 2.02 2.49
C CYS A 241 0.34 1.79 0.99
N LEU A 242 -0.64 1.21 0.28
CA LEU A 242 -0.67 1.21 -1.18
C LEU A 242 -1.11 2.59 -1.66
N ILE A 243 -0.19 3.38 -2.16
CA ILE A 243 -0.46 4.78 -2.51
C ILE A 243 -0.88 4.99 -3.96
N ARG A 244 -0.53 4.07 -4.87
CA ARG A 244 -0.84 4.22 -6.30
C ARG A 244 -0.80 2.89 -7.04
N VAL A 245 -1.68 2.77 -8.02
CA VAL A 245 -1.63 1.75 -9.08
C VAL A 245 -1.60 2.47 -10.42
N GLY A 246 -0.64 2.16 -11.27
CA GLY A 246 -0.52 2.78 -12.60
C GLY A 246 -0.90 1.83 -13.72
N TYR A 247 -1.53 2.41 -14.74
CA TYR A 247 -1.94 1.76 -15.99
C TYR A 247 -1.29 2.46 -17.18
N GLU A 248 -1.31 1.82 -18.34
CA GLU A 248 -0.78 2.41 -19.58
C GLU A 248 -1.60 3.63 -20.00
N GLU A 249 -2.92 3.47 -19.98
CA GLU A 249 -3.86 4.55 -20.27
C GLU A 249 -4.29 5.27 -18.99
N LYS A 250 -4.50 6.57 -19.06
CA LYS A 250 -5.08 7.37 -17.98
C LYS A 250 -6.59 7.13 -17.97
N ILE A 251 -7.03 6.12 -17.23
CA ILE A 251 -8.45 5.77 -17.12
C ILE A 251 -9.19 6.64 -16.10
N PHE A 252 -8.50 7.24 -15.15
CA PHE A 252 -9.05 8.13 -14.14
C PHE A 252 -8.71 9.58 -14.44
N SER A 253 -9.66 10.51 -14.22
CA SER A 253 -9.58 11.91 -14.64
C SER A 253 -8.61 12.76 -13.81
N LYS A 254 -8.36 12.40 -12.57
CA LYS A 254 -7.59 13.21 -11.62
C LYS A 254 -6.32 12.50 -11.16
N GLU A 255 -5.17 12.99 -11.62
CA GLU A 255 -3.86 12.52 -11.12
C GLU A 255 -3.70 12.71 -9.61
N LYS A 256 -4.36 13.70 -9.02
CA LYS A 256 -4.35 14.01 -7.59
C LYS A 256 -5.07 12.97 -6.72
N SER A 257 -5.89 12.11 -7.31
CA SER A 257 -6.62 11.08 -6.56
C SER A 257 -5.73 9.95 -6.06
N PHE A 258 -4.47 9.89 -6.48
CA PHE A 258 -3.61 8.74 -6.21
C PHE A 258 -2.65 8.94 -5.04
N ASP A 259 -2.42 10.16 -4.59
CA ASP A 259 -1.57 10.45 -3.45
C ASP A 259 -2.32 11.34 -2.44
N THR A 260 -3.24 10.70 -1.75
CA THR A 260 -4.07 11.33 -0.71
C THR A 260 -3.49 11.13 0.69
N PHE A 261 -2.24 10.67 0.79
CA PHE A 261 -1.58 10.53 2.08
C PHE A 261 -1.43 11.92 2.71
N PRO A 262 -1.95 12.16 3.93
CA PRO A 262 -1.91 13.48 4.53
C PRO A 262 -0.46 13.94 4.72
N SER A 263 -0.10 15.02 4.03
CA SER A 263 1.13 15.75 4.30
C SER A 263 0.86 16.65 5.50
N PHE A 264 1.30 16.26 6.67
CA PHE A 264 1.27 17.16 7.81
C PHE A 264 2.40 18.18 7.67
N TYR A 265 2.08 19.36 7.18
CA TYR A 265 2.93 20.54 7.31
C TYR A 265 2.75 21.07 8.74
N LEU A 266 3.67 20.72 9.62
CA LEU A 266 3.84 21.49 10.86
C LEU A 266 4.63 22.73 10.47
N PRO A 267 4.07 23.95 10.58
CA PRO A 267 4.86 25.16 10.41
C PRO A 267 6.01 25.11 11.42
N LYS A 268 7.21 25.46 10.99
CA LYS A 268 8.35 25.62 11.89
C LYS A 268 7.92 26.63 12.95
N PHE A 269 7.86 26.20 14.21
CA PHE A 269 7.64 27.10 15.32
C PHE A 269 8.91 27.94 15.44
N GLU A 270 8.90 29.15 14.93
CA GLU A 270 9.92 30.14 15.28
C GLU A 270 9.58 30.63 16.69
N PRO A 271 10.44 30.37 17.69
CA PRO A 271 10.18 30.92 19.01
C PRO A 271 10.16 32.46 18.88
N THR A 272 9.01 33.07 19.13
CA THR A 272 8.89 34.49 19.30
C THR A 272 9.91 34.92 20.36
N LYS A 273 10.90 35.68 20.00
CA LYS A 273 11.78 36.34 20.96
C LYS A 273 10.90 37.22 21.84
N TYR A 274 10.60 36.73 23.02
CA TYR A 274 10.10 37.63 24.08
C TYR A 274 11.25 38.59 24.39
N THR A 275 11.19 39.76 23.82
CA THR A 275 11.98 40.90 24.33
C THR A 275 11.44 41.27 25.69
N SER A 276 12.22 40.99 26.73
CA SER A 276 12.04 41.44 28.09
C SER A 276 11.96 42.97 28.16
#